data_be11e11a7b78c4c69e6eb386e5a5a01f
#
_entry.id   be11e11a7b78c4c69e6eb386e5a5a01f
#
_cell.length_a   1.000
_cell.length_b   1.000
_cell.length_c   1.000
_cell.angle_alpha   90.00
_cell.angle_beta   90.00
_cell.angle_gamma   90.00
#
_symmetry.space_group_name_H-M   'P 1'
#
loop_
_entity.id
_entity.type
_entity.pdbx_description
1 polymer ?
#
loop_
_entity_poly.entity_id
_entity_poly.type
_entity_poly.pdbx_seq_one_letter_code
_entity_poly.pdbx_strand_id
1 'polypeptide(L)'
;MNYTESDNPTHLTILGGGPAGLATAWYARQKGVRYELYEASKAFGGNCRTIRWGEFLLDTGAHRLHDKDPQITEAFRELLGDAMQEVDTPSQICRSGTYFDFPLSPLDVLGKMGPAEIMRILWENVYRLGTGGGQANNFRDYAVQRYGPTLANRFLLNYSEKLWGIPAERLSPHIAGSRINRLDF
;
A
#
# COMPACT_ATOMS: atom_id res chain seq x y z
N MET A 1 7.28 10.87 38.40
CA MET A 1 8.68 10.49 38.10
C MET A 1 9.29 11.67 37.39
N ASN A 2 10.15 12.43 38.06
CA ASN A 2 10.88 13.54 37.42
C ASN A 2 12.04 12.95 36.63
N TYR A 3 11.95 13.01 35.31
CA TYR A 3 13.12 12.76 34.47
C TYR A 3 14.01 14.01 34.60
N THR A 4 15.10 13.88 35.31
CA THR A 4 16.21 14.86 35.21
C THR A 4 16.78 14.73 33.82
N GLU A 5 16.75 15.84 33.04
CA GLU A 5 17.52 15.95 31.79
C GLU A 5 18.98 15.66 32.14
N SER A 6 19.47 14.53 31.67
CA SER A 6 20.90 14.23 31.76
C SER A 6 21.64 15.13 30.78
N ASP A 7 22.64 15.87 31.25
CA ASP A 7 23.59 16.69 30.45
C ASP A 7 24.43 15.87 29.44
N ASN A 8 24.05 14.63 29.19
CA ASN A 8 24.74 13.78 28.23
C ASN A 8 24.18 14.06 26.84
N PRO A 9 24.98 14.51 25.87
CA PRO A 9 24.49 14.80 24.54
C PRO A 9 23.81 13.54 23.97
N THR A 10 22.54 13.69 23.63
CA THR A 10 21.74 12.62 23.08
C THR A 10 22.47 11.99 21.90
N HIS A 11 22.80 10.70 22.03
CA HIS A 11 23.41 9.91 20.98
C HIS A 11 22.38 8.89 20.48
N LEU A 12 22.13 8.87 19.19
CA LEU A 12 21.12 8.01 18.57
C LEU A 12 21.78 6.87 17.80
N THR A 13 21.45 5.63 18.16
CA THR A 13 21.85 4.45 17.38
C THR A 13 20.69 4.01 16.51
N ILE A 14 20.91 3.99 15.19
CA ILE A 14 19.91 3.63 14.18
C ILE A 14 20.27 2.26 13.61
N LEU A 15 19.37 1.30 13.74
CA LEU A 15 19.56 -0.05 13.22
C LEU A 15 18.72 -0.23 11.95
N GLY A 16 19.40 -0.35 10.80
CA GLY A 16 18.81 -0.52 9.48
C GLY A 16 18.83 0.75 8.63
N GLY A 17 19.41 0.64 7.43
CA GLY A 17 19.55 1.72 6.44
C GLY A 17 18.43 1.73 5.39
N GLY A 18 17.23 1.26 5.74
CA GLY A 18 16.02 1.42 4.92
C GLY A 18 15.45 2.85 5.02
N PRO A 19 14.33 3.15 4.33
CA PRO A 19 13.73 4.50 4.31
C PRO A 19 13.51 5.11 5.70
N ALA A 20 13.04 4.31 6.66
CA ALA A 20 12.81 4.80 8.03
C ALA A 20 14.12 5.18 8.74
N GLY A 21 15.17 4.34 8.65
CA GLY A 21 16.46 4.64 9.26
C GLY A 21 17.15 5.83 8.61
N LEU A 22 17.09 5.93 7.29
CA LEU A 22 17.65 7.08 6.55
C LEU A 22 16.92 8.37 6.89
N ALA A 23 15.58 8.36 6.97
CA ALA A 23 14.80 9.51 7.40
C ALA A 23 15.14 9.92 8.85
N THR A 24 15.28 8.95 9.75
CA THR A 24 15.69 9.20 11.13
C THR A 24 17.08 9.88 11.19
N ALA A 25 18.05 9.38 10.43
CA ALA A 25 19.40 9.96 10.33
C ALA A 25 19.36 11.39 9.77
N TRP A 26 18.54 11.62 8.75
CA TRP A 26 18.39 12.94 8.13
C TRP A 26 17.81 13.97 9.12
N TYR A 27 16.73 13.61 9.85
CA TYR A 27 16.16 14.48 10.87
C TYR A 27 17.10 14.69 12.07
N ALA A 28 17.84 13.66 12.50
CA ALA A 28 18.84 13.77 13.55
C ALA A 28 19.92 14.79 13.17
N ARG A 29 20.42 14.73 11.92
CA ARG A 29 21.38 15.70 11.39
C ARG A 29 20.83 17.12 11.40
N GLN A 30 19.59 17.33 10.94
CA GLN A 30 18.99 18.67 10.94
C GLN A 30 18.83 19.25 12.34
N LYS A 31 18.58 18.39 13.33
CA LYS A 31 18.42 18.78 14.75
C LYS A 31 19.76 18.84 15.52
N GLY A 32 20.90 18.62 14.86
CA GLY A 32 22.19 18.58 15.53
C GLY A 32 22.41 17.41 16.47
N VAL A 33 21.56 16.36 16.39
CA VAL A 33 21.68 15.15 17.20
C VAL A 33 22.76 14.25 16.59
N ARG A 34 23.72 13.82 17.42
CA ARG A 34 24.74 12.86 16.98
C ARG A 34 24.10 11.49 16.79
N TYR A 35 24.46 10.79 15.70
CA TYR A 35 23.94 9.47 15.42
C TYR A 35 24.97 8.55 14.77
N GLU A 36 24.73 7.25 14.93
CA GLU A 36 25.39 6.18 14.20
C GLU A 36 24.32 5.32 13.52
N LEU A 37 24.53 4.96 12.26
CA LEU A 37 23.62 4.13 11.49
C LEU A 37 24.34 2.84 11.07
N TYR A 38 23.73 1.72 11.42
CA TYR A 38 24.22 0.38 11.11
C TYR A 38 23.29 -0.29 10.10
N GLU A 39 23.86 -0.75 8.97
CA GLU A 39 23.15 -1.50 7.94
C GLU A 39 23.81 -2.88 7.76
N ALA A 40 22.98 -3.93 7.80
CA ALA A 40 23.48 -5.31 7.68
C ALA A 40 23.84 -5.70 6.25
N SER A 41 23.20 -5.08 5.27
CA SER A 41 23.47 -5.33 3.85
C SER A 41 24.60 -4.46 3.30
N LYS A 42 25.06 -4.76 2.09
CA LYS A 42 26.13 -3.98 1.42
C LYS A 42 25.61 -2.64 0.83
N ALA A 43 24.30 -2.37 0.90
CA ALA A 43 23.70 -1.18 0.31
C ALA A 43 22.54 -0.66 1.15
N PHE A 44 22.42 0.65 1.20
CA PHE A 44 21.28 1.33 1.82
C PHE A 44 20.02 1.23 0.95
N GLY A 45 18.87 1.61 1.52
CA GLY A 45 17.59 1.69 0.84
C GLY A 45 16.59 0.61 1.26
N GLY A 46 17.03 -0.50 1.84
CA GLY A 46 16.14 -1.59 2.27
C GLY A 46 15.26 -2.08 1.11
N ASN A 47 13.95 -2.10 1.30
CA ASN A 47 13.00 -2.50 0.25
C ASN A 47 12.87 -1.46 -0.89
N CYS A 48 13.33 -0.22 -0.69
CA CYS A 48 13.35 0.82 -1.74
C CYS A 48 14.69 0.88 -2.47
N ARG A 49 15.52 -0.14 -2.32
CA ARG A 49 16.83 -0.19 -2.97
C ARG A 49 16.69 -0.44 -4.46
N THR A 50 17.40 0.35 -5.27
CA THR A 50 17.57 0.10 -6.70
C THR A 50 18.71 -0.89 -6.94
N ILE A 51 18.45 -1.90 -7.74
CA ILE A 51 19.42 -2.94 -8.14
C ILE A 51 19.92 -2.58 -9.54
N ARG A 52 21.24 -2.53 -9.68
CA ARG A 52 21.86 -2.35 -10.99
C ARG A 52 22.20 -3.71 -11.61
N TRP A 53 21.73 -3.91 -12.83
CA TRP A 53 22.08 -5.08 -13.65
C TRP A 53 22.56 -4.61 -15.03
N GLY A 54 23.87 -4.58 -15.24
CA GLY A 54 24.45 -3.95 -16.42
C GLY A 54 24.08 -2.47 -16.52
N GLU A 55 23.43 -2.08 -17.61
CA GLU A 55 22.91 -0.73 -17.82
C GLU A 55 21.52 -0.49 -17.25
N PHE A 56 20.85 -1.55 -16.77
CA PHE A 56 19.50 -1.46 -16.24
C PHE A 56 19.49 -1.13 -14.75
N LEU A 57 18.52 -0.30 -14.36
CA LEU A 57 18.18 0.01 -12.97
C LEU A 57 16.82 -0.61 -12.67
N LEU A 58 16.79 -1.49 -11.67
CA LEU A 58 15.61 -2.28 -11.30
C LEU A 58 15.30 -2.05 -9.83
N ASP A 59 14.05 -1.74 -9.53
CA ASP A 59 13.56 -1.66 -8.16
C ASP A 59 12.94 -3.00 -7.73
N THR A 60 12.94 -3.27 -6.43
CA THR A 60 12.34 -4.48 -5.86
C THR A 60 10.81 -4.45 -5.89
N GLY A 61 10.20 -3.33 -6.26
CA GLY A 61 8.78 -3.12 -6.40
C GLY A 61 8.49 -1.71 -6.92
N ALA A 62 7.21 -1.39 -7.11
CA ALA A 62 6.80 -0.05 -7.51
C ALA A 62 6.93 0.91 -6.32
N HIS A 63 7.97 1.73 -6.32
CA HIS A 63 8.23 2.73 -5.28
C HIS A 63 7.92 4.13 -5.82
N ARG A 64 6.71 4.58 -5.54
CA ARG A 64 6.24 5.93 -5.88
C ARG A 64 5.91 6.68 -4.61
N LEU A 65 6.36 7.93 -4.52
CA LEU A 65 5.90 8.84 -3.50
C LEU A 65 4.45 9.24 -3.84
N HIS A 66 3.55 9.04 -2.89
CA HIS A 66 2.18 9.53 -2.99
C HIS A 66 2.06 10.78 -2.14
N ASP A 67 1.61 11.89 -2.73
CA ASP A 67 1.39 13.17 -2.04
C ASP A 67 0.19 13.08 -1.09
N LYS A 68 0.38 12.36 0.03
CA LYS A 68 -0.60 12.22 1.11
C LYS A 68 -0.31 13.14 2.29
N ASP A 69 0.93 13.55 2.43
CA ASP A 69 1.42 14.41 3.48
C ASP A 69 2.29 15.49 2.84
N PRO A 70 1.77 16.73 2.74
CA PRO A 70 2.49 17.83 2.09
C PRO A 70 3.85 18.13 2.72
N GLN A 71 4.01 17.96 4.04
CA GLN A 71 5.29 18.22 4.70
C GLN A 71 6.36 17.21 4.28
N ILE A 72 5.96 15.94 4.17
CA ILE A 72 6.87 14.89 3.69
C ILE A 72 7.20 15.09 2.21
N THR A 73 6.22 15.44 1.40
CA THR A 73 6.44 15.71 -0.03
C THR A 73 7.40 16.88 -0.23
N GLU A 74 7.25 17.96 0.53
CA GLU A 74 8.16 19.11 0.45
C GLU A 74 9.58 18.74 0.88
N ALA A 75 9.73 17.98 1.96
CA ALA A 75 11.04 17.50 2.39
C ALA A 75 11.75 16.65 1.31
N PHE A 76 10.97 15.83 0.54
CA PHE A 76 11.53 15.11 -0.60
C PHE A 76 11.89 16.04 -1.77
N ARG A 77 11.09 17.08 -2.04
CA ARG A 77 11.43 18.09 -3.06
C ARG A 77 12.71 18.83 -2.73
N GLU A 78 12.86 19.28 -1.49
CA GLU A 78 14.09 19.92 -1.02
C GLU A 78 15.32 18.99 -1.14
N LEU A 79 15.14 17.69 -0.83
CA LEU A 79 16.23 16.71 -0.85
C LEU A 79 16.64 16.31 -2.26
N LEU A 80 15.70 16.11 -3.17
CA LEU A 80 15.92 15.54 -4.49
C LEU A 80 15.98 16.59 -5.60
N GLY A 81 15.39 17.77 -5.40
CA GLY A 81 15.35 18.82 -6.42
C GLY A 81 14.81 18.31 -7.76
N ASP A 82 15.52 18.60 -8.83
CA ASP A 82 15.15 18.24 -10.20
C ASP A 82 15.20 16.72 -10.48
N ALA A 83 15.77 15.92 -9.58
CA ALA A 83 15.72 14.46 -9.70
C ALA A 83 14.35 13.89 -9.39
N MET A 84 13.48 14.65 -8.71
CA MET A 84 12.10 14.25 -8.43
C MET A 84 11.21 14.64 -9.62
N GLN A 85 10.62 13.63 -10.27
CA GLN A 85 9.74 13.82 -11.41
C GLN A 85 8.31 13.41 -11.06
N GLU A 86 7.35 14.23 -11.48
CA GLU A 86 5.95 13.86 -11.42
C GLU A 86 5.62 12.96 -12.61
N VAL A 87 5.03 11.81 -12.33
CA VAL A 87 4.66 10.82 -13.35
C VAL A 87 3.20 10.44 -13.21
N ASP A 88 2.47 10.53 -14.31
CA ASP A 88 1.12 9.97 -14.41
C ASP A 88 1.22 8.50 -14.83
N THR A 89 1.01 7.62 -13.88
CA THR A 89 1.09 6.18 -14.14
C THR A 89 -0.21 5.52 -13.69
N PRO A 90 -1.08 5.16 -14.63
CA PRO A 90 -2.31 4.46 -14.32
C PRO A 90 -2.00 3.11 -13.65
N SER A 91 -2.77 2.78 -12.63
CA SER A 91 -2.72 1.46 -12.01
C SER A 91 -3.80 0.58 -12.60
N GLN A 92 -3.48 -0.66 -12.93
CA GLN A 92 -4.42 -1.60 -13.51
C GLN A 92 -4.32 -2.97 -12.85
N ILE A 93 -5.46 -3.68 -12.78
CA ILE A 93 -5.53 -5.07 -12.35
C ILE A 93 -5.66 -5.95 -13.60
N CYS A 94 -4.65 -6.77 -13.87
CA CYS A 94 -4.72 -7.77 -14.92
C CYS A 94 -5.34 -9.06 -14.39
N ARG A 95 -6.44 -9.50 -15.01
CA ARG A 95 -7.06 -10.80 -14.69
C ARG A 95 -7.49 -11.52 -15.97
N SER A 96 -6.95 -12.72 -16.15
CA SER A 96 -7.24 -13.57 -17.34
C SER A 96 -7.07 -12.79 -18.67
N GLY A 97 -6.01 -11.98 -18.76
CA GLY A 97 -5.71 -11.19 -19.97
C GLY A 97 -6.54 -9.89 -20.11
N THR A 98 -7.50 -9.63 -19.22
CA THR A 98 -8.27 -8.38 -19.20
C THR A 98 -7.69 -7.43 -18.15
N TYR A 99 -7.46 -6.19 -18.55
CA TYR A 99 -6.96 -5.13 -17.68
C TYR A 99 -8.11 -4.26 -17.19
N PHE A 100 -8.26 -4.14 -15.88
CA PHE A 100 -9.25 -3.27 -15.22
C PHE A 100 -8.52 -2.09 -14.59
N ASP A 101 -9.07 -0.91 -14.69
CA ASP A 101 -8.49 0.27 -14.06
C ASP A 101 -8.60 0.21 -12.54
N PHE A 102 -7.60 0.72 -11.84
CA PHE A 102 -7.62 0.78 -10.37
C PHE A 102 -7.45 2.23 -9.89
N PRO A 103 -8.34 2.74 -9.06
CA PRO A 103 -9.51 2.09 -8.44
C PRO A 103 -10.54 1.58 -9.45
N LEU A 104 -11.22 0.47 -9.13
CA LEU A 104 -12.24 -0.10 -10.00
C LEU A 104 -13.37 0.91 -10.22
N SER A 105 -13.72 1.17 -11.47
CA SER A 105 -14.89 1.98 -11.81
C SER A 105 -16.05 1.09 -12.27
N PRO A 106 -17.30 1.43 -11.92
CA PRO A 106 -18.46 0.66 -12.37
C PRO A 106 -18.56 0.52 -13.90
N LEU A 107 -18.25 1.58 -14.63
CA LEU A 107 -18.29 1.58 -16.09
C LEU A 107 -17.22 0.67 -16.70
N ASP A 108 -16.02 0.68 -16.14
CA ASP A 108 -14.93 -0.19 -16.58
C ASP A 108 -15.27 -1.66 -16.34
N VAL A 109 -15.81 -1.99 -15.17
CA VAL A 109 -16.27 -3.33 -14.82
C VAL A 109 -17.40 -3.78 -15.76
N LEU A 110 -18.42 -2.94 -15.96
CA LEU A 110 -19.55 -3.24 -16.83
C LEU A 110 -19.12 -3.43 -18.30
N GLY A 111 -18.15 -2.65 -18.79
CA GLY A 111 -17.67 -2.74 -20.17
C GLY A 111 -16.79 -3.97 -20.45
N LYS A 112 -16.18 -4.56 -19.42
CA LYS A 112 -15.19 -5.65 -19.54
C LYS A 112 -15.67 -6.99 -18.97
N MET A 113 -16.86 -7.04 -18.40
CA MET A 113 -17.47 -8.28 -17.87
C MET A 113 -18.61 -8.74 -18.76
N GLY A 114 -18.84 -10.07 -18.77
CA GLY A 114 -19.94 -10.64 -19.54
C GLY A 114 -21.32 -10.33 -18.93
N PRO A 115 -22.39 -10.28 -19.73
CA PRO A 115 -23.71 -9.89 -19.26
C PRO A 115 -24.25 -10.80 -18.15
N ALA A 116 -23.98 -12.11 -18.20
CA ALA A 116 -24.39 -13.05 -17.16
C ALA A 116 -23.71 -12.75 -15.80
N GLU A 117 -22.45 -12.34 -15.83
CA GLU A 117 -21.69 -12.00 -14.65
C GLU A 117 -22.18 -10.67 -14.06
N ILE A 118 -22.48 -9.69 -14.90
CA ILE A 118 -23.10 -8.42 -14.50
C ILE A 118 -24.45 -8.67 -13.83
N MET A 119 -25.32 -9.48 -14.40
CA MET A 119 -26.61 -9.83 -13.82
C MET A 119 -26.45 -10.50 -12.46
N ARG A 120 -25.44 -11.36 -12.29
CA ARG A 120 -25.13 -11.98 -11.01
C ARG A 120 -24.71 -10.92 -9.98
N ILE A 121 -23.83 -9.99 -10.32
CA ILE A 121 -23.40 -8.91 -9.44
C ILE A 121 -24.58 -8.05 -9.01
N LEU A 122 -25.46 -7.69 -9.93
CA LEU A 122 -26.65 -6.91 -9.62
C LEU A 122 -27.57 -7.66 -8.66
N TRP A 123 -27.83 -8.95 -8.92
CA TRP A 123 -28.64 -9.80 -8.03
C TRP A 123 -28.03 -9.91 -6.62
N GLU A 124 -26.73 -10.18 -6.53
CA GLU A 124 -26.01 -10.26 -5.26
C GLU A 124 -26.11 -8.95 -4.47
N ASN A 125 -26.02 -7.80 -5.13
CA ASN A 125 -26.15 -6.49 -4.49
C ASN A 125 -27.60 -6.23 -4.00
N VAL A 126 -28.61 -6.55 -4.80
CA VAL A 126 -30.02 -6.42 -4.39
C VAL A 126 -30.30 -7.34 -3.18
N TYR A 127 -29.88 -8.60 -3.23
CA TYR A 127 -30.05 -9.53 -2.12
C TYR A 127 -29.39 -9.03 -0.83
N ARG A 128 -28.19 -8.46 -0.94
CA ARG A 128 -27.44 -7.90 0.18
C ARG A 128 -28.16 -6.73 0.86
N LEU A 129 -28.80 -5.85 0.09
CA LEU A 129 -29.57 -4.73 0.64
C LEU A 129 -30.73 -5.22 1.54
N GLY A 130 -31.27 -6.41 1.27
CA GLY A 130 -32.35 -7.00 2.05
C GLY A 130 -31.92 -7.79 3.28
N THR A 131 -30.66 -8.24 3.36
CA THR A 131 -30.24 -9.19 4.42
C THR A 131 -29.47 -8.55 5.58
N GLY A 132 -29.11 -7.27 5.50
CA GLY A 132 -28.35 -6.57 6.56
C GLY A 132 -26.98 -7.21 6.83
N GLY A 133 -25.91 -6.44 6.85
CA GLY A 133 -24.56 -6.97 7.12
C GLY A 133 -24.38 -7.31 8.59
N GLY A 134 -23.99 -8.56 8.89
CA GLY A 134 -23.48 -8.95 10.20
C GLY A 134 -22.07 -8.42 10.47
N GLN A 135 -21.55 -8.65 11.68
CA GLN A 135 -20.16 -8.33 11.99
C GLN A 135 -19.22 -9.26 11.20
N ALA A 136 -18.30 -8.68 10.42
CA ALA A 136 -17.31 -9.45 9.68
C ALA A 136 -16.20 -9.94 10.63
N ASN A 137 -15.99 -11.25 10.70
CA ASN A 137 -14.99 -11.86 11.58
C ASN A 137 -13.61 -11.94 10.92
N ASN A 138 -13.56 -11.91 9.59
CA ASN A 138 -12.34 -12.01 8.80
C ASN A 138 -12.46 -11.18 7.51
N PHE A 139 -11.37 -11.10 6.75
CA PHE A 139 -11.33 -10.32 5.52
C PHE A 139 -12.27 -10.86 4.43
N ARG A 140 -12.45 -12.18 4.33
CA ARG A 140 -13.39 -12.77 3.38
C ARG A 140 -14.82 -12.31 3.66
N ASP A 141 -15.26 -12.42 4.92
CA ASP A 141 -16.61 -11.99 5.32
C ASP A 141 -16.80 -10.51 5.02
N TYR A 142 -15.80 -9.69 5.37
CA TYR A 142 -15.81 -8.24 5.07
C TYR A 142 -15.99 -7.96 3.58
N ALA A 143 -15.16 -8.59 2.74
CA ALA A 143 -15.19 -8.35 1.29
C ALA A 143 -16.50 -8.82 0.65
N VAL A 144 -16.98 -9.99 1.03
CA VAL A 144 -18.25 -10.57 0.52
C VAL A 144 -19.44 -9.73 0.98
N GLN A 145 -19.48 -9.32 2.25
CA GLN A 145 -20.55 -8.46 2.76
C GLN A 145 -20.58 -7.10 2.10
N ARG A 146 -19.43 -6.54 1.74
CA ARG A 146 -19.37 -5.19 1.17
C ARG A 146 -19.58 -5.16 -0.34
N TYR A 147 -19.03 -6.12 -1.08
CA TYR A 147 -18.98 -6.09 -2.56
C TYR A 147 -19.74 -7.21 -3.25
N GLY A 148 -20.28 -8.16 -2.48
CA GLY A 148 -20.85 -9.40 -3.02
C GLY A 148 -19.79 -10.44 -3.35
N PRO A 149 -20.17 -11.74 -3.39
CA PRO A 149 -19.22 -12.83 -3.60
C PRO A 149 -18.52 -12.77 -4.96
N THR A 150 -19.19 -12.35 -6.02
CA THR A 150 -18.60 -12.30 -7.37
C THR A 150 -17.47 -11.27 -7.44
N LEU A 151 -17.69 -10.03 -7.04
CA LEU A 151 -16.65 -8.99 -7.05
C LEU A 151 -15.53 -9.29 -6.03
N ALA A 152 -15.90 -9.75 -4.83
CA ALA A 152 -14.94 -10.11 -3.80
C ALA A 152 -13.96 -11.19 -4.29
N ASN A 153 -14.45 -12.29 -4.85
CA ASN A 153 -13.60 -13.37 -5.37
C ASN A 153 -12.77 -12.91 -6.57
N ARG A 154 -13.35 -12.07 -7.43
CA ARG A 154 -12.67 -11.67 -8.66
C ARG A 154 -11.50 -10.73 -8.41
N PHE A 155 -11.64 -9.75 -7.52
CA PHE A 155 -10.69 -8.65 -7.39
C PHE A 155 -9.97 -8.56 -6.05
N LEU A 156 -10.57 -9.09 -4.97
CA LEU A 156 -10.07 -8.85 -3.61
C LEU A 156 -9.44 -10.07 -2.96
N LEU A 157 -10.17 -11.19 -2.90
CA LEU A 157 -9.74 -12.35 -2.10
C LEU A 157 -8.48 -12.99 -2.68
N ASN A 158 -8.50 -13.34 -3.95
CA ASN A 158 -7.36 -13.96 -4.65
C ASN A 158 -6.08 -13.09 -4.59
N TYR A 159 -6.25 -11.77 -4.74
CA TYR A 159 -5.13 -10.83 -4.65
C TYR A 159 -4.57 -10.79 -3.23
N SER A 160 -5.44 -10.70 -2.22
CA SER A 160 -5.03 -10.63 -0.83
C SER A 160 -4.36 -11.92 -0.36
N GLU A 161 -4.88 -13.07 -0.75
CA GLU A 161 -4.27 -14.37 -0.46
C GLU A 161 -2.88 -14.50 -1.08
N LYS A 162 -2.72 -14.07 -2.33
CA LYS A 162 -1.42 -14.04 -3.00
C LYS A 162 -0.44 -13.08 -2.31
N LEU A 163 -0.91 -11.92 -1.88
CA LEU A 163 -0.08 -10.90 -1.25
C LEU A 163 0.39 -11.32 0.15
N TRP A 164 -0.52 -11.90 0.95
CA TRP A 164 -0.25 -12.23 2.34
C TRP A 164 0.20 -13.67 2.55
N GLY A 165 0.07 -14.53 1.54
CA GLY A 165 0.47 -15.94 1.58
C GLY A 165 -0.40 -16.83 2.49
N ILE A 166 -1.58 -16.34 2.90
CA ILE A 166 -2.53 -17.06 3.76
C ILE A 166 -3.97 -16.89 3.24
N PRO A 167 -4.87 -17.84 3.52
CA PRO A 167 -6.28 -17.74 3.12
C PRO A 167 -6.97 -16.49 3.68
N ALA A 168 -7.91 -15.94 2.92
CA ALA A 168 -8.64 -14.72 3.27
C ALA A 168 -9.45 -14.84 4.57
N GLU A 169 -9.88 -16.05 4.93
CA GLU A 169 -10.57 -16.38 6.18
C GLU A 169 -9.67 -16.20 7.42
N ARG A 170 -8.35 -16.24 7.24
CA ARG A 170 -7.36 -16.05 8.31
C ARG A 170 -6.85 -14.63 8.41
N LEU A 171 -7.21 -13.79 7.45
CA LEU A 171 -6.83 -12.37 7.43
C LEU A 171 -7.81 -11.54 8.25
N SER A 172 -7.28 -10.58 9.00
CA SER A 172 -8.11 -9.61 9.73
C SER A 172 -8.92 -8.74 8.76
N PRO A 173 -10.19 -8.41 9.07
CA PRO A 173 -10.96 -7.48 8.25
C PRO A 173 -10.30 -6.09 8.16
N HIS A 174 -9.46 -5.71 9.11
CA HIS A 174 -8.74 -4.43 9.14
C HIS A 174 -7.68 -4.28 8.04
N ILE A 175 -7.25 -5.36 7.37
CA ILE A 175 -6.32 -5.27 6.23
C ILE A 175 -6.93 -4.52 5.04
N ALA A 176 -8.26 -4.44 4.98
CA ALA A 176 -8.97 -3.64 4.00
C ALA A 176 -8.48 -2.18 4.00
N GLY A 177 -8.24 -1.61 5.18
CA GLY A 177 -7.70 -0.26 5.35
C GLY A 177 -8.43 0.79 4.50
N SER A 178 -7.80 1.94 4.33
CA SER A 178 -8.34 3.02 3.50
C SER A 178 -8.29 2.73 1.99
N ARG A 179 -7.54 1.72 1.55
CA ARG A 179 -7.34 1.43 0.12
C ARG A 179 -8.55 0.75 -0.51
N ILE A 180 -9.19 -0.15 0.22
CA ILE A 180 -10.35 -0.91 -0.27
C ILE A 180 -11.65 -0.12 -0.03
N ASN A 181 -11.71 0.72 1.00
CA ASN A 181 -12.87 1.58 1.26
C ASN A 181 -13.17 2.60 0.15
N ARG A 182 -12.27 2.79 -0.80
CA ARG A 182 -12.47 3.66 -1.98
C ARG A 182 -13.15 2.95 -3.16
N LEU A 183 -13.46 1.68 -3.04
CA LEU A 183 -14.25 0.92 -4.03
C LEU A 183 -15.75 1.05 -3.70
N ASP A 184 -16.28 2.27 -3.60
CA ASP A 184 -17.72 2.50 -3.46
C ASP A 184 -18.34 2.43 -4.86
N PHE A 185 -19.10 1.34 -5.08
CA PHE A 185 -19.91 1.12 -6.27
C PHE A 185 -21.35 1.57 -6.01
#